data_de812a75f05849fc52da2b0ac185651a
#
_entry.id   de812a75f05849fc52da2b0ac185651a
#
_cell.length_a   1.000
_cell.length_b   1.000
_cell.length_c   1.000
_cell.angle_alpha   90.00
_cell.angle_beta   90.00
_cell.angle_gamma   90.00
#
_symmetry.space_group_name_H-M   'P 1'
#
loop_
_entity.id
_entity.type
_entity.pdbx_description
1 polymer ?
#
loop_
_entity_poly.entity_id
_entity_poly.type
_entity_poly.pdbx_seq_one_letter_code
_entity_poly.pdbx_strand_id
1 'polypeptide(L)' 'MAMDAISVIRTKRDRGELSDEQIDWVIDAYTRGEVADEQMSALAMAILLNGMDRREIGRWTAAMTA' A
#
# COMPACT_ATOMS: atom_id res chain seq x y z
N MET A 1 -11.15 -3.47 -12.72
CA MET A 1 -11.24 -3.97 -11.35
C MET A 1 -11.12 -2.78 -10.40
N ALA A 2 -12.03 -2.66 -9.46
CA ALA A 2 -11.96 -1.56 -8.51
C ALA A 2 -10.78 -1.76 -7.56
N MET A 3 -10.02 -0.71 -7.33
CA MET A 3 -8.91 -0.72 -6.40
C MET A 3 -9.43 -0.39 -5.00
N ASP A 4 -9.08 -1.19 -4.02
CA ASP A 4 -9.48 -0.95 -2.64
C ASP A 4 -8.39 -1.38 -1.67
N ALA A 5 -8.53 -0.98 -0.39
CA ALA A 5 -7.53 -1.28 0.62
C ALA A 5 -7.37 -2.77 0.84
N ILE A 6 -8.46 -3.52 0.77
CA ILE A 6 -8.44 -4.97 0.99
C ILE A 6 -7.59 -5.65 -0.09
N SER A 7 -7.74 -5.25 -1.35
CA SER A 7 -6.96 -5.80 -2.45
C SER A 7 -5.47 -5.52 -2.27
N VAL A 8 -5.12 -4.29 -1.86
CA VAL A 8 -3.72 -3.90 -1.63
C VAL A 8 -3.12 -4.72 -0.49
N ILE A 9 -3.85 -4.85 0.62
CA ILE A 9 -3.41 -5.62 1.78
C ILE A 9 -3.20 -7.08 1.41
N ARG A 10 -4.17 -7.64 0.65
CA ARG A 10 -4.11 -9.05 0.25
C ARG A 10 -2.91 -9.32 -0.65
N THR A 11 -2.64 -8.43 -1.60
CA THR A 11 -1.50 -8.56 -2.49
C THR A 11 -0.20 -8.66 -1.69
N LYS A 12 -0.03 -7.78 -0.72
CA LYS A 12 1.19 -7.77 0.08
C LYS A 12 1.26 -8.96 1.04
N ARG A 13 0.13 -9.32 1.62
CA ARG A 13 0.05 -10.48 2.52
C ARG A 13 0.42 -11.76 1.80
N ASP A 14 0.06 -11.88 0.53
CA ASP A 14 0.35 -13.05 -0.29
C ASP A 14 1.75 -12.98 -0.92
N ARG A 15 2.59 -12.06 -0.45
CA ARG A 15 3.96 -11.84 -0.89
C ARG A 15 4.08 -11.34 -2.32
N GLY A 16 3.02 -10.71 -2.82
CA GLY A 16 3.05 -10.07 -4.13
C GLY A 16 3.72 -8.71 -4.07
N GLU A 17 4.03 -8.18 -5.23
CA GLU A 17 4.53 -6.81 -5.37
C GLU A 17 3.36 -5.87 -5.59
N LEU A 18 3.37 -4.73 -4.91
CA LEU A 18 2.41 -3.68 -5.17
C LEU A 18 2.80 -2.94 -6.44
N SER A 19 1.83 -2.70 -7.31
CA SER A 19 2.06 -1.88 -8.50
C SER A 19 2.20 -0.41 -8.08
N ASP A 20 2.78 0.39 -8.97
CA ASP A 20 2.88 1.83 -8.74
C ASP A 20 1.48 2.44 -8.53
N GLU A 21 0.50 1.99 -9.30
CA GLU A 21 -0.88 2.44 -9.18
C GLU A 21 -1.48 2.10 -7.81
N GLN A 22 -1.21 0.90 -7.31
CA GLN A 22 -1.70 0.48 -5.99
C GLN A 22 -1.07 1.33 -4.88
N ILE A 23 0.21 1.59 -4.97
CA ILE A 23 0.92 2.40 -3.97
C ILE A 23 0.37 3.82 -3.98
N ASP A 24 0.27 4.43 -5.16
CA ASP A 24 -0.25 5.79 -5.30
C ASP A 24 -1.68 5.87 -4.77
N TRP A 25 -2.50 4.90 -5.13
CA TRP A 25 -3.89 4.87 -4.71
C TRP A 25 -4.03 4.79 -3.18
N VAL A 26 -3.31 3.86 -2.55
CA VAL A 26 -3.50 3.63 -1.11
C VAL A 26 -3.01 4.82 -0.29
N ILE A 27 -1.91 5.44 -0.69
CA ILE A 27 -1.39 6.61 0.02
C ILE A 27 -2.32 7.79 -0.15
N ASP A 28 -2.79 8.04 -1.36
CA ASP A 28 -3.73 9.12 -1.64
C ASP A 28 -5.05 8.91 -0.90
N ALA A 29 -5.59 7.71 -0.94
CA ALA A 29 -6.85 7.39 -0.29
C ALA A 29 -6.73 7.51 1.24
N TYR A 30 -5.61 7.09 1.81
CA TYR A 30 -5.38 7.24 3.24
C TYR A 30 -5.31 8.72 3.64
N THR A 31 -4.62 9.52 2.84
CA THR A 31 -4.51 10.96 3.07
C THR A 31 -5.88 11.63 3.03
N ARG A 32 -6.77 11.17 2.17
CA ARG A 32 -8.14 11.69 2.07
C ARG A 32 -9.10 11.12 3.12
N GLY A 33 -8.63 10.22 3.97
CA GLY A 33 -9.46 9.59 4.99
C GLY A 33 -10.37 8.49 4.48
N GLU A 34 -10.11 7.97 3.28
CA GLU A 34 -10.91 6.90 2.68
C GLU A 34 -10.44 5.51 3.07
N VAL A 35 -9.26 5.41 3.66
CA VAL A 35 -8.71 4.15 4.18
C VAL A 35 -8.62 4.29 5.69
N ALA A 36 -9.24 3.37 6.42
CA ALA A 36 -9.25 3.42 7.87
C ALA A 36 -7.86 3.14 8.45
N ASP A 37 -7.58 3.67 9.65
CA ASP A 37 -6.31 3.43 10.32
C ASP A 37 -6.04 1.94 10.54
N GLU A 38 -7.07 1.15 10.83
CA GLU A 38 -6.94 -0.30 11.00
C GLU A 38 -6.49 -0.97 9.72
N GLN A 39 -6.99 -0.51 8.58
CA GLN A 39 -6.59 -1.05 7.28
C GLN A 39 -5.15 -0.68 6.97
N MET A 40 -4.76 0.56 7.25
CA MET A 40 -3.38 1.00 7.04
C MET A 40 -2.42 0.25 7.96
N SER A 41 -2.82 -0.01 9.20
CA SER A 41 -2.04 -0.83 10.13
C SER A 41 -1.87 -2.25 9.63
N ALA A 42 -2.93 -2.83 9.06
CA ALA A 42 -2.85 -4.18 8.49
C ALA A 42 -1.90 -4.23 7.30
N LEU A 43 -1.91 -3.20 6.45
CA LEU A 43 -0.98 -3.11 5.33
C LEU A 43 0.46 -2.95 5.83
N ALA A 44 0.67 -2.10 6.82
CA ALA A 44 2.00 -1.91 7.41
C ALA A 44 2.53 -3.21 7.99
N MET A 45 1.68 -4.00 8.65
CA MET A 45 2.06 -5.28 9.19
C MET A 45 2.43 -6.27 8.08
N ALA A 46 1.66 -6.30 7.00
CA ALA A 46 1.96 -7.17 5.87
C ALA A 46 3.29 -6.80 5.24
N ILE A 47 3.59 -5.51 5.12
CA ILE A 47 4.86 -5.02 4.62
C ILE A 47 6.00 -5.44 5.54
N LEU A 48 5.81 -5.30 6.85
CA LEU A 48 6.81 -5.67 7.83
C LEU A 48 7.16 -7.16 7.74
N LEU A 49 6.15 -8.00 7.57
CA LEU A 49 6.34 -9.46 7.51
C LEU A 49 6.93 -9.93 6.19
N ASN A 50 6.57 -9.31 5.08
CA ASN A 50 6.93 -9.78 3.74
C ASN A 50 7.90 -8.87 3.00
N GLY A 51 8.15 -7.67 3.52
CA GLY A 51 9.11 -6.74 2.94
C GLY A 51 8.59 -5.98 1.73
N MET A 52 9.42 -5.07 1.23
CA MET A 52 9.18 -4.34 0.00
C MET A 52 10.46 -4.35 -0.82
N ASP A 53 10.34 -4.44 -2.14
CA ASP A 53 11.51 -4.32 -2.99
C ASP A 53 11.90 -2.85 -3.19
N ARG A 54 13.03 -2.60 -3.88
CA ARG A 54 13.53 -1.24 -4.09
C ARG A 54 12.55 -0.38 -4.86
N ARG A 55 11.87 -0.96 -5.84
CA ARG A 55 10.91 -0.22 -6.64
C ARG A 55 9.73 0.23 -5.78
N GLU A 56 9.21 -0.67 -4.96
CA GLU A 56 8.10 -0.36 -4.06
C GLU A 56 8.48 0.73 -3.07
N ILE A 57 9.66 0.63 -2.47
CA ILE A 57 10.16 1.63 -1.51
C ILE A 57 10.30 2.99 -2.18
N GLY A 58 10.88 3.02 -3.36
CA GLY A 58 11.05 4.28 -4.12
C GLY A 58 9.72 4.92 -4.46
N ARG A 59 8.77 4.12 -4.92
CA ARG A 59 7.44 4.64 -5.26
C ARG A 59 6.68 5.12 -4.04
N TRP A 60 6.77 4.37 -2.95
CA TRP A 60 6.13 4.75 -1.68
C TRP A 60 6.66 6.10 -1.20
N THR A 61 7.97 6.26 -1.21
CA THR A 61 8.59 7.52 -0.80
C THR A 61 8.15 8.67 -1.69
N ALA A 62 8.15 8.47 -3.01
CA ALA A 62 7.72 9.50 -3.96
C ALA A 62 6.27 9.90 -3.73
N ALA A 63 5.39 8.93 -3.47
CA ALA A 63 3.98 9.21 -3.24
C ALA A 63 3.75 10.00 -1.94
N MET A 64 4.56 9.75 -0.92
CA MET A 64 4.43 10.45 0.36
C MET A 64 4.99 11.87 0.33
N THR A 65 5.89 12.15 -0.60
CA THR A 65 6.48 13.49 -0.72
C THR A 65 5.83 14.35 -1.79
N ALA A 66 4.92 13.78 -2.54
CA ALA A 66 4.24 14.49 -3.62
C ALA A 66 3.20 15.49 -3.11
#